data_dc023eedc82368d83e67fd7231a95f3b
#
_entry.id   dc023eedc82368d83e67fd7231a95f3b
#
_cell.length_a   1.000
_cell.length_b   1.000
_cell.length_c   1.000
_cell.angle_alpha   90.00
_cell.angle_beta   90.00
_cell.angle_gamma   90.00
#
_symmetry.space_group_name_H-M   'P 1'
#
loop_
_entity.id
_entity.type
_entity.pdbx_description
1 polymer ?
#
loop_
_entity_poly.entity_id
_entity_poly.type
_entity_poly.pdbx_seq_one_letter_code
_entity_poly.pdbx_strand_id
1 'polypeptide(L)'
;MGYYAAAAGMAVAYPIIPKIRAIATPKTMLLTDLILQIFLSYICAQVGNMDITIICSFFIGFLKAFIMLEFIIQVRPFFSPKNVRSEFYAYFYPIVFSGGQISMALTAQLAYYYQWQYMYYFTILLMLIAIIFILLFFRYAKRPMRIPYKEIDGRSMFIIAAALLFSIYIFTYGKTLDWFS
;
A
#
# COMPACT_ATOMS: atom_id res chain seq x y z
N MET A 1 -5.31 14.70 7.25
CA MET A 1 -5.73 13.54 8.08
C MET A 1 -5.65 12.22 7.31
N GLY A 2 -6.28 12.05 6.13
CA GLY A 2 -6.26 10.78 5.39
C GLY A 2 -4.87 10.22 5.07
N TYR A 3 -3.88 11.08 4.74
CA TYR A 3 -2.51 10.65 4.49
C TYR A 3 -1.87 9.95 5.71
N TYR A 4 -2.04 10.52 6.88
CA TYR A 4 -1.51 9.93 8.13
C TYR A 4 -2.21 8.63 8.49
N ALA A 5 -3.52 8.55 8.25
CA ALA A 5 -4.27 7.31 8.43
C ALA A 5 -3.77 6.20 7.49
N ALA A 6 -3.49 6.52 6.22
CA ALA A 6 -2.91 5.57 5.28
C ALA A 6 -1.49 5.13 5.69
N ALA A 7 -0.64 6.05 6.16
CA ALA A 7 0.69 5.72 6.67
C ALA A 7 0.61 4.79 7.90
N ALA A 8 -0.32 5.05 8.82
CA ALA A 8 -0.58 4.18 9.96
C ALA A 8 -1.04 2.78 9.52
N GLY A 9 -1.95 2.70 8.53
CA GLY A 9 -2.37 1.44 7.94
C GLY A 9 -1.22 0.63 7.35
N MET A 10 -0.31 1.29 6.60
CA MET A 10 0.90 0.65 6.08
C MET A 10 1.78 0.10 7.20
N ALA A 11 2.03 0.88 8.25
CA ALA A 11 2.87 0.47 9.37
C ALA A 11 2.35 -0.81 10.05
N VAL A 12 1.03 -0.90 10.24
CA VAL A 12 0.38 -2.10 10.82
C VAL A 12 0.45 -3.30 9.88
N ALA A 13 0.43 -3.08 8.56
CA ALA A 13 0.46 -4.17 7.57
C ALA A 13 1.80 -4.90 7.54
N TYR A 14 2.93 -4.19 7.65
CA TYR A 14 4.27 -4.77 7.47
C TYR A 14 4.52 -6.03 8.32
N PRO A 15 4.21 -6.09 9.61
CA PRO A 15 4.40 -7.29 10.41
C PRO A 15 3.48 -8.47 10.01
N ILE A 16 2.37 -8.19 9.34
CA ILE A 16 1.34 -9.18 8.98
C ILE A 16 1.60 -9.81 7.62
N ILE A 17 2.30 -9.10 6.73
CA ILE A 17 2.58 -9.53 5.36
C ILE A 17 3.20 -10.93 5.27
N PRO A 18 4.24 -11.31 6.06
CA PRO A 18 4.83 -12.65 5.97
C PRO A 18 3.82 -13.78 6.21
N LYS A 19 2.85 -13.57 7.09
CA LYS A 19 1.80 -14.55 7.39
C LYS A 19 0.87 -14.78 6.19
N ILE A 20 0.40 -13.70 5.59
CA ILE A 20 -0.54 -13.77 4.47
C ILE A 20 0.16 -14.37 3.25
N ARG A 21 1.42 -14.03 3.01
CA ARG A 21 2.22 -14.63 1.93
C ARG A 21 2.42 -16.14 2.06
N ALA A 22 2.42 -16.67 3.26
CA ALA A 22 2.52 -18.12 3.49
C ALA A 22 1.25 -18.87 3.06
N ILE A 23 0.10 -18.17 2.99
CA ILE A 23 -1.22 -18.77 2.72
C ILE A 23 -1.65 -18.57 1.27
N ALA A 24 -1.42 -17.38 0.71
CA ALA A 24 -1.92 -16.97 -0.59
C ALA A 24 -0.83 -16.96 -1.68
N THR A 25 -1.24 -17.23 -2.93
CA THR A 25 -0.33 -17.05 -4.07
C THR A 25 -0.16 -15.56 -4.39
N PRO A 26 1.02 -15.12 -4.89
CA PRO A 26 1.26 -13.71 -5.19
C PRO A 26 0.21 -13.10 -6.12
N LYS A 27 -0.20 -13.82 -7.15
CA LYS A 27 -1.24 -13.35 -8.09
C LYS A 27 -2.58 -13.15 -7.42
N THR A 28 -3.00 -14.11 -6.60
CA THR A 28 -4.27 -14.01 -5.86
C THR A 28 -4.24 -12.85 -4.87
N MET A 29 -3.11 -12.68 -4.14
CA MET A 29 -2.92 -11.55 -3.22
C MET A 29 -3.09 -10.21 -3.94
N LEU A 30 -2.34 -10.00 -5.04
CA LEU A 30 -2.39 -8.74 -5.79
C LEU A 30 -3.79 -8.45 -6.33
N LEU A 31 -4.48 -9.45 -6.87
CA LEU A 31 -5.84 -9.26 -7.40
C LEU A 31 -6.84 -8.94 -6.29
N THR A 32 -6.82 -9.69 -5.19
CA THR A 32 -7.72 -9.45 -4.05
C THR A 32 -7.49 -8.06 -3.45
N ASP A 33 -6.23 -7.68 -3.29
CA ASP A 33 -5.85 -6.37 -2.78
C ASP A 33 -6.35 -5.23 -3.67
N LEU A 34 -6.15 -5.32 -4.98
CA LEU A 34 -6.60 -4.29 -5.92
C LEU A 34 -8.14 -4.18 -5.93
N ILE A 35 -8.86 -5.30 -5.91
CA ILE A 35 -10.32 -5.31 -5.86
C ILE A 35 -10.83 -4.63 -4.57
N LEU A 36 -10.23 -4.97 -3.42
CA LEU A 36 -10.59 -4.33 -2.15
C LEU A 36 -10.27 -2.83 -2.14
N GLN A 37 -9.14 -2.42 -2.71
CA GLN A 37 -8.79 -1.00 -2.83
C GLN A 37 -9.75 -0.23 -3.75
N ILE A 38 -10.18 -0.82 -4.86
CA ILE A 38 -11.20 -0.23 -5.75
C ILE A 38 -12.50 -0.01 -4.98
N PHE A 39 -12.94 -1.01 -4.23
CA PHE A 39 -14.15 -0.92 -3.42
C PHE A 39 -14.07 0.18 -2.35
N LEU A 40 -12.97 0.24 -1.61
CA LEU A 40 -12.74 1.28 -0.60
C LEU A 40 -12.62 2.67 -1.23
N SER A 41 -11.94 2.80 -2.37
CA SER A 41 -11.81 4.06 -3.10
C SER A 41 -13.17 4.55 -3.61
N TYR A 42 -14.04 3.63 -4.06
CA TYR A 42 -15.39 3.97 -4.47
C TYR A 42 -16.22 4.47 -3.29
N ILE A 43 -16.14 3.83 -2.12
CA ILE A 43 -16.80 4.32 -0.91
C ILE A 43 -16.31 5.72 -0.56
N CYS A 44 -14.99 5.96 -0.58
CA CYS A 44 -14.43 7.29 -0.32
C CYS A 44 -14.94 8.35 -1.31
N ALA A 45 -15.15 7.99 -2.57
CA ALA A 45 -15.68 8.93 -3.57
C ALA A 45 -17.14 9.32 -3.33
N GLN A 46 -17.95 8.41 -2.76
CA GLN A 46 -19.38 8.64 -2.54
C GLN A 46 -19.69 9.29 -1.20
N VAL A 47 -18.85 9.05 -0.19
CA VAL A 47 -19.10 9.50 1.18
C VAL A 47 -18.47 10.87 1.42
N GLY A 48 -19.29 11.88 1.73
CA GLY A 48 -18.84 13.21 2.13
C GLY A 48 -18.43 13.33 3.61
N ASN A 49 -18.50 12.23 4.38
CA ASN A 49 -18.15 12.23 5.80
C ASN A 49 -16.65 12.00 5.99
N MET A 50 -16.00 12.92 6.71
CA MET A 50 -14.55 12.91 6.92
C MET A 50 -14.08 11.71 7.74
N ASP A 51 -14.85 11.27 8.72
CA ASP A 51 -14.49 10.15 9.60
C ASP A 51 -14.44 8.83 8.82
N ILE A 52 -15.42 8.59 7.96
CA ILE A 52 -15.45 7.41 7.09
C ILE A 52 -14.26 7.43 6.11
N THR A 53 -13.95 8.60 5.56
CA THR A 53 -12.81 8.77 4.66
C THR A 53 -11.48 8.46 5.36
N ILE A 54 -11.32 8.83 6.63
CA ILE A 54 -10.13 8.52 7.43
C ILE A 54 -10.02 7.00 7.66
N ILE A 55 -11.11 6.35 8.04
CA ILE A 55 -11.13 4.89 8.25
C ILE A 55 -10.82 4.16 6.94
N CYS A 56 -11.46 4.54 5.84
CA CYS A 56 -11.18 3.94 4.52
C CYS A 56 -9.72 4.16 4.10
N SER A 57 -9.16 5.36 4.35
CA SER A 57 -7.76 5.66 4.05
C SER A 57 -6.80 4.78 4.83
N PHE A 58 -7.10 4.45 6.09
CA PHE A 58 -6.33 3.51 6.89
C PHE A 58 -6.29 2.13 6.23
N PHE A 59 -7.44 1.59 5.82
CA PHE A 59 -7.50 0.29 5.15
C PHE A 59 -6.87 0.31 3.76
N ILE A 60 -7.01 1.39 3.00
CA ILE A 60 -6.31 1.56 1.72
C ILE A 60 -4.80 1.55 1.93
N GLY A 61 -4.30 2.23 2.95
CA GLY A 61 -2.88 2.20 3.31
C GLY A 61 -2.41 0.81 3.71
N PHE A 62 -3.20 0.09 4.51
CA PHE A 62 -2.92 -1.29 4.90
C PHE A 62 -2.77 -2.21 3.67
N LEU A 63 -3.70 -2.17 2.74
CA LEU A 63 -3.66 -2.94 1.50
C LEU A 63 -2.49 -2.52 0.60
N LYS A 64 -2.21 -1.22 0.51
CA LYS A 64 -1.13 -0.67 -0.32
C LYS A 64 0.25 -1.22 0.05
N ALA A 65 0.48 -1.53 1.34
CA ALA A 65 1.73 -2.14 1.77
C ALA A 65 1.93 -3.55 1.19
N PHE A 66 0.87 -4.34 1.04
CA PHE A 66 0.93 -5.66 0.42
C PHE A 66 1.28 -5.57 -1.06
N ILE A 67 0.60 -4.70 -1.81
CA ILE A 67 0.86 -4.50 -3.23
C ILE A 67 2.31 -4.04 -3.44
N MET A 68 2.78 -3.07 -2.65
CA MET A 68 4.13 -2.53 -2.79
C MET A 68 5.20 -3.62 -2.57
N LEU A 69 5.06 -4.44 -1.53
CA LEU A 69 6.01 -5.52 -1.25
C LEU A 69 5.98 -6.62 -2.32
N GLU A 70 4.79 -7.08 -2.70
CA GLU A 70 4.67 -8.10 -3.74
C GLU A 70 5.21 -7.59 -5.08
N PHE A 71 4.94 -6.34 -5.43
CA PHE A 71 5.45 -5.72 -6.64
C PHE A 71 6.98 -5.68 -6.65
N ILE A 72 7.61 -5.23 -5.57
CA ILE A 72 9.07 -5.21 -5.44
C ILE A 72 9.67 -6.61 -5.64
N ILE A 73 9.09 -7.62 -5.03
CA ILE A 73 9.59 -8.99 -5.11
C ILE A 73 9.46 -9.56 -6.53
N GLN A 74 8.36 -9.26 -7.20
CA GLN A 74 8.10 -9.76 -8.56
C GLN A 74 8.93 -9.04 -9.62
N VAL A 75 9.17 -7.74 -9.44
CA VAL A 75 9.87 -6.90 -10.41
C VAL A 75 11.40 -7.00 -10.29
N ARG A 76 11.89 -7.30 -9.09
CA ARG A 76 13.33 -7.40 -8.81
C ARG A 76 14.13 -8.26 -9.78
N PRO A 77 13.71 -9.48 -10.18
CA PRO A 77 14.46 -10.32 -11.12
C PRO A 77 14.66 -9.70 -12.51
N PHE A 78 13.74 -8.80 -12.92
CA PHE A 78 13.81 -8.14 -14.22
C PHE A 78 14.87 -7.03 -14.26
N PHE A 79 15.05 -6.29 -13.17
CA PHE A 79 16.00 -5.19 -13.07
C PHE A 79 17.40 -5.63 -12.63
N SER A 80 17.52 -6.75 -11.94
CA SER A 80 18.80 -7.27 -11.47
C SER A 80 18.87 -8.79 -11.65
N PRO A 81 19.24 -9.27 -12.84
CA PRO A 81 19.40 -10.71 -13.12
C PRO A 81 20.43 -11.39 -12.21
N LYS A 82 21.47 -10.66 -11.80
CA LYS A 82 22.51 -11.14 -10.85
C LYS A 82 22.08 -11.05 -9.39
N ASN A 83 20.83 -10.65 -9.11
CA ASN A 83 20.26 -10.53 -7.77
C ASN A 83 21.00 -9.54 -6.83
N VAL A 84 21.70 -8.55 -7.40
CA VAL A 84 22.41 -7.51 -6.66
C VAL A 84 21.40 -6.46 -6.19
N ARG A 85 21.26 -6.29 -4.86
CA ARG A 85 20.23 -5.39 -4.28
C ARG A 85 20.46 -3.92 -4.64
N SER A 86 21.69 -3.46 -4.60
CA SER A 86 22.03 -2.07 -4.89
C SER A 86 21.67 -1.67 -6.32
N GLU A 87 21.96 -2.55 -7.30
CA GLU A 87 21.64 -2.33 -8.71
C GLU A 87 20.12 -2.22 -8.94
N PHE A 88 19.33 -3.11 -8.31
CA PHE A 88 17.89 -3.04 -8.38
C PHE A 88 17.35 -1.70 -7.85
N TYR A 89 17.77 -1.28 -6.67
CA TYR A 89 17.27 -0.05 -6.06
C TYR A 89 17.71 1.21 -6.78
N ALA A 90 18.88 1.20 -7.44
CA ALA A 90 19.36 2.32 -8.24
C ALA A 90 18.44 2.62 -9.44
N TYR A 91 17.84 1.60 -10.05
CA TYR A 91 16.86 1.80 -11.13
C TYR A 91 15.43 1.96 -10.64
N PHE A 92 15.05 1.22 -9.62
CA PHE A 92 13.68 1.15 -9.13
C PHE A 92 13.22 2.45 -8.48
N TYR A 93 14.03 3.03 -7.58
CA TYR A 93 13.65 4.24 -6.86
C TYR A 93 13.42 5.45 -7.75
N PRO A 94 14.27 5.79 -8.73
CA PRO A 94 14.00 6.92 -9.63
C PRO A 94 12.68 6.77 -10.39
N ILE A 95 12.35 5.55 -10.85
CA ILE A 95 11.09 5.29 -11.56
C ILE A 95 9.90 5.49 -10.63
N VAL A 96 9.94 4.94 -9.42
CA VAL A 96 8.86 5.08 -8.44
C VAL A 96 8.67 6.53 -8.01
N PHE A 97 9.76 7.26 -7.74
CA PHE A 97 9.70 8.67 -7.37
C PHE A 97 9.15 9.53 -8.51
N SER A 98 9.63 9.34 -9.72
CA SER A 98 9.14 10.08 -10.90
C SER A 98 7.66 9.80 -11.15
N GLY A 99 7.23 8.54 -11.09
CA GLY A 99 5.84 8.15 -11.20
C GLY A 99 4.97 8.76 -10.10
N GLY A 100 5.47 8.81 -8.87
CA GLY A 100 4.81 9.45 -7.74
C GLY A 100 4.58 10.96 -7.95
N GLN A 101 5.60 11.68 -8.44
CA GLN A 101 5.50 13.12 -8.72
C GLN A 101 4.51 13.40 -9.85
N ILE A 102 4.56 12.62 -10.93
CA ILE A 102 3.61 12.74 -12.04
C ILE A 102 2.18 12.48 -11.55
N SER A 103 1.96 11.42 -10.78
CA SER A 103 0.65 11.10 -10.20
C SER A 103 0.14 12.22 -9.29
N MET A 104 1.02 12.79 -8.45
CA MET A 104 0.67 13.91 -7.58
C MET A 104 0.27 15.16 -8.37
N ALA A 105 1.00 15.49 -9.43
CA ALA A 105 0.68 16.63 -10.30
C ALA A 105 -0.66 16.43 -11.02
N LEU A 106 -0.91 15.23 -11.56
CA LEU A 106 -2.17 14.92 -12.24
C LEU A 106 -3.36 14.97 -11.27
N THR A 107 -3.22 14.40 -10.07
CA THR A 107 -4.30 14.42 -9.08
C THR A 107 -4.56 15.84 -8.56
N ALA A 108 -3.54 16.68 -8.41
CA ALA A 108 -3.69 18.08 -8.04
C ALA A 108 -4.46 18.87 -9.12
N GLN A 109 -4.14 18.66 -10.41
CA GLN A 109 -4.87 19.27 -11.52
C GLN A 109 -6.33 18.82 -11.58
N LEU A 110 -6.58 17.52 -11.39
CA LEU A 110 -7.95 17.01 -11.35
C LEU A 110 -8.76 17.61 -10.20
N ALA A 111 -8.15 17.78 -9.03
CA ALA A 111 -8.79 18.42 -7.89
C ALA A 111 -9.07 19.92 -8.12
N TYR A 112 -8.19 20.59 -8.88
CA TYR A 112 -8.35 22.03 -9.18
C TYR A 112 -9.43 22.30 -10.23
N TYR A 113 -9.47 21.54 -11.33
CA TYR A 113 -10.42 21.75 -12.43
C TYR A 113 -11.76 21.06 -12.23
N TYR A 114 -11.79 19.99 -11.42
CA TYR A 114 -12.97 19.17 -11.16
C TYR A 114 -13.20 19.04 -9.67
N GLN A 115 -14.20 18.24 -9.29
CA GLN A 115 -14.48 17.93 -7.89
C GLN A 115 -13.47 16.91 -7.35
N TRP A 116 -13.21 16.94 -6.05
CA TRP A 116 -12.25 16.06 -5.37
C TRP A 116 -12.53 14.55 -5.55
N GLN A 117 -13.79 14.18 -5.83
CA GLN A 117 -14.20 12.81 -6.11
C GLN A 117 -13.50 12.24 -7.35
N TYR A 118 -13.19 13.06 -8.35
CA TYR A 118 -12.52 12.63 -9.58
C TYR A 118 -11.12 12.06 -9.33
N MET A 119 -10.45 12.43 -8.23
CA MET A 119 -9.18 11.83 -7.83
C MET A 119 -9.34 10.33 -7.53
N TYR A 120 -10.43 9.96 -6.84
CA TYR A 120 -10.72 8.56 -6.55
C TYR A 120 -11.09 7.78 -7.80
N TYR A 121 -11.90 8.35 -8.69
CA TYR A 121 -12.25 7.71 -9.97
C TYR A 121 -11.03 7.50 -10.85
N PHE A 122 -10.13 8.47 -10.92
CA PHE A 122 -8.85 8.32 -11.63
C PHE A 122 -7.99 7.19 -11.03
N THR A 123 -7.91 7.12 -9.71
CA THR A 123 -7.20 6.04 -9.02
C THR A 123 -7.83 4.67 -9.32
N ILE A 124 -9.15 4.57 -9.31
CA ILE A 124 -9.89 3.34 -9.68
C ILE A 124 -9.56 2.93 -11.12
N LEU A 125 -9.54 3.87 -12.06
CA LEU A 125 -9.17 3.60 -13.46
C LEU A 125 -7.76 3.00 -13.56
N LEU A 126 -6.78 3.57 -12.87
CA LEU A 126 -5.41 3.04 -12.85
C LEU A 126 -5.34 1.64 -12.24
N MET A 127 -6.11 1.37 -11.19
CA MET A 127 -6.18 0.05 -10.57
C MET A 127 -6.81 -0.98 -11.51
N LEU A 128 -7.85 -0.62 -12.27
CA LEU A 128 -8.44 -1.49 -13.29
C LEU A 128 -7.44 -1.84 -14.39
N ILE A 129 -6.67 -0.87 -14.86
CA ILE A 129 -5.59 -1.11 -15.82
C ILE A 129 -4.56 -2.07 -15.22
N ALA A 130 -4.15 -1.87 -13.96
CA ALA A 130 -3.22 -2.76 -13.27
C ALA A 130 -3.76 -4.20 -13.16
N ILE A 131 -5.06 -4.38 -12.87
CA ILE A 131 -5.70 -5.71 -12.85
C ILE A 131 -5.59 -6.39 -14.22
N ILE A 132 -5.87 -5.67 -15.30
CA ILE A 132 -5.76 -6.21 -16.67
C ILE A 132 -4.32 -6.66 -16.93
N PHE A 133 -3.32 -5.84 -16.59
CA PHE A 133 -1.90 -6.21 -16.72
C PHE A 133 -1.54 -7.46 -15.90
N ILE A 134 -2.00 -7.56 -14.66
CA ILE A 134 -1.74 -8.74 -13.82
C ILE A 134 -2.40 -9.99 -14.40
N LEU A 135 -3.61 -9.88 -14.94
CA LEU A 135 -4.30 -11.02 -15.56
C LEU A 135 -3.56 -11.51 -16.81
N LEU A 136 -3.07 -10.60 -17.65
CA LEU A 136 -2.42 -10.92 -18.92
C LEU A 136 -0.99 -11.42 -18.75
N PHE A 137 -0.19 -10.78 -17.90
CA PHE A 137 1.26 -11.00 -17.83
C PHE A 137 1.69 -11.88 -16.65
N PHE A 138 0.94 -11.86 -15.53
CA PHE A 138 1.31 -12.68 -14.38
C PHE A 138 0.82 -14.12 -14.55
N ARG A 139 1.77 -15.05 -14.76
CA ARG A 139 1.48 -16.48 -14.67
C ARG A 139 1.30 -16.88 -13.19
N TYR A 140 0.51 -17.93 -12.97
CA TYR A 140 0.40 -18.51 -11.64
C TYR A 140 1.77 -19.02 -11.18
N ALA A 141 2.44 -18.29 -10.31
CA ALA A 141 3.68 -18.74 -9.69
C ALA A 141 3.39 -19.94 -8.77
N LYS A 142 4.33 -20.89 -8.72
CA LYS A 142 4.27 -21.97 -7.71
C LYS A 142 4.15 -21.34 -6.32
N ARG A 143 3.35 -21.96 -5.45
CA ARG A 143 3.15 -21.50 -4.07
C ARG A 143 4.51 -21.24 -3.43
N PRO A 144 4.71 -20.09 -2.76
CA PRO A 144 5.92 -19.86 -1.97
C PRO A 144 6.05 -20.93 -0.91
N MET A 145 7.31 -21.22 -0.50
CA MET A 145 7.61 -22.17 0.56
C MET A 145 6.73 -21.86 1.78
N ARG A 146 5.98 -22.86 2.26
CA ARG A 146 5.18 -22.72 3.47
C ARG A 146 6.12 -22.47 4.64
N ILE A 147 6.16 -21.25 5.14
CA ILE A 147 6.78 -20.99 6.44
C ILE A 147 5.88 -21.67 7.49
N PRO A 148 6.42 -22.55 8.35
CA PRO A 148 5.60 -23.22 9.36
C PRO A 148 4.94 -22.17 10.25
N TYR A 149 3.63 -22.27 10.37
CA TYR A 149 2.76 -21.29 11.05
C TYR A 149 3.15 -21.07 12.55
N LYS A 150 3.87 -22.04 13.14
CA LYS A 150 4.35 -22.01 14.52
C LYS A 150 5.50 -21.02 14.78
N GLU A 151 6.27 -20.66 13.75
CA GLU A 151 7.44 -19.78 13.91
C GLU A 151 7.08 -18.27 13.88
N ILE A 152 5.82 -17.95 13.61
CA ILE A 152 5.41 -16.55 13.52
C ILE A 152 4.80 -16.11 14.85
N ASP A 153 5.57 -15.35 15.62
CA ASP A 153 5.11 -14.77 16.88
C ASP A 153 4.13 -13.61 16.64
N GLY A 154 2.83 -13.91 16.74
CA GLY A 154 1.77 -12.94 16.58
C GLY A 154 1.75 -11.85 17.66
N ARG A 155 2.29 -12.14 18.85
CA ARG A 155 2.40 -11.19 19.96
C ARG A 155 3.39 -10.08 19.64
N SER A 156 4.60 -10.45 19.24
CA SER A 156 5.64 -9.50 18.86
C SER A 156 5.21 -8.63 17.67
N MET A 157 4.49 -9.21 16.71
CA MET A 157 3.94 -8.46 15.57
C MET A 157 2.92 -7.41 16.01
N PHE A 158 2.03 -7.73 16.93
CA PHE A 158 1.05 -6.80 17.46
C PHE A 158 1.73 -5.66 18.24
N ILE A 159 2.73 -5.98 19.06
CA ILE A 159 3.50 -4.98 19.82
C ILE A 159 4.22 -4.02 18.87
N ILE A 160 4.87 -4.53 17.83
CA ILE A 160 5.56 -3.70 16.82
C ILE A 160 4.55 -2.79 16.10
N ALA A 161 3.39 -3.32 15.69
CA ALA A 161 2.35 -2.54 15.06
C ALA A 161 1.83 -1.42 15.98
N ALA A 162 1.58 -1.74 17.24
CA ALA A 162 1.14 -0.76 18.25
C ALA A 162 2.21 0.32 18.49
N ALA A 163 3.48 -0.06 18.60
CA ALA A 163 4.59 0.87 18.78
C ALA A 163 4.73 1.81 17.57
N LEU A 164 4.59 1.31 16.34
CA LEU A 164 4.61 2.12 15.14
C LEU A 164 3.44 3.10 15.07
N LEU A 165 2.22 2.66 15.40
CA LEU A 165 1.05 3.55 15.48
C LEU A 165 1.23 4.64 16.51
N PHE A 166 1.74 4.29 17.69
CA PHE A 166 2.01 5.24 18.75
C PHE A 166 3.07 6.26 18.34
N SER A 167 4.15 5.82 17.70
CA SER A 167 5.19 6.71 17.17
C SER A 167 4.62 7.68 16.11
N ILE A 168 3.81 7.20 15.17
CA ILE A 168 3.16 8.05 14.17
C ILE A 168 2.24 9.07 14.86
N TYR A 169 1.49 8.65 15.87
CA TYR A 169 0.62 9.55 16.63
C TYR A 169 1.42 10.66 17.33
N ILE A 170 2.53 10.31 18.02
CA ILE A 170 3.42 11.29 18.67
C ILE A 170 3.96 12.30 17.65
N PHE A 171 4.55 11.83 16.55
CA PHE A 171 5.13 12.72 15.53
C PHE A 171 4.09 13.59 14.84
N THR A 172 2.86 13.12 14.71
CA THR A 172 1.79 13.86 14.03
C THR A 172 1.18 14.92 14.94
N TYR A 173 0.94 14.60 16.20
CA TYR A 173 0.18 15.44 17.13
C TYR A 173 1.01 16.04 18.26
N GLY A 174 2.27 15.62 18.44
CA GLY A 174 3.11 16.08 19.54
C GLY A 174 3.26 17.59 19.61
N LYS A 175 3.37 18.26 18.44
CA LYS A 175 3.44 19.73 18.38
C LYS A 175 2.12 20.41 18.71
N THR A 176 0.98 19.82 18.34
CA THR A 176 -0.36 20.38 18.60
C THR A 176 -0.81 20.15 20.04
N LEU A 177 -0.20 19.19 20.73
CA LEU A 177 -0.47 18.86 22.13
C LEU A 177 0.58 19.43 23.09
N ASP A 178 1.48 20.27 22.58
CA ASP A 178 2.57 20.92 23.34
C ASP A 178 3.41 19.95 24.21
N TRP A 179 3.62 18.73 23.70
CA TRP A 179 4.37 17.70 24.43
C TRP A 179 5.86 17.98 24.54
N PHE A 180 6.35 18.97 23.81
CA PHE A 180 7.77 19.36 23.75
C PHE A 180 8.00 20.85 24.12
N SER A 181 7.05 21.49 24.75
CA SER A 181 7.17 22.85 25.29
C SER A 181 7.77 22.87 26.69
#